data_61c7d52ad2b1776a36e02560d9cc9d20
#
_entry.id   61c7d52ad2b1776a36e02560d9cc9d20
#
_cell.length_a   1.000
_cell.length_b   1.000
_cell.length_c   1.000
_cell.angle_alpha   90.00
_cell.angle_beta   90.00
_cell.angle_gamma   90.00
#
_symmetry.space_group_name_H-M   'P 1'
#
loop_
_entity.id
_entity.type
_entity.pdbx_description
1 polymer ?
#
loop_
_entity_poly.entity_id
_entity_poly.type
_entity_poly.pdbx_seq_one_letter_code
_entity_poly.pdbx_strand_id
1 'polypeptide(L)'
;MKYIYSLLAITLIIGCEMPAENTSSTGEPDAPHTSAEWQIWAYSTAAPAYIAANATVYDGDPAMGGNLLREGSNEWTCLPANPRGQSDPENGWVDAHEAMPLCGDAEVFKWIGAYFAGEVPVMDKDGYAWMLHGDMGEDNTMAGVMTEEEST
;
A
#
# COMPACT_ATOMS: atom_id res chain seq x y z
N MET A 1 -39.18 -1.01 65.97
CA MET A 1 -39.20 -1.16 64.50
C MET A 1 -37.96 -0.50 63.95
N LYS A 2 -36.98 -1.32 63.47
CA LYS A 2 -35.70 -0.88 62.89
C LYS A 2 -35.74 -1.06 61.38
N TYR A 3 -35.76 0.02 60.63
CA TYR A 3 -35.71 -0.03 59.17
C TYR A 3 -34.22 -0.08 58.73
N ILE A 4 -33.86 -1.19 58.08
CA ILE A 4 -32.56 -1.39 57.47
C ILE A 4 -32.70 -0.91 56.00
N TYR A 5 -32.05 0.19 55.69
CA TYR A 5 -31.93 0.64 54.29
C TYR A 5 -30.74 -0.07 53.64
N SER A 6 -31.04 -0.97 52.72
CA SER A 6 -30.04 -1.64 51.89
C SER A 6 -29.69 -0.70 50.72
N LEU A 7 -28.49 -0.13 50.75
CA LEU A 7 -27.94 0.65 49.64
C LEU A 7 -27.43 -0.31 48.59
N LEU A 8 -28.14 -0.38 47.48
CA LEU A 8 -27.72 -1.12 46.26
C LEU A 8 -26.73 -0.22 45.50
N ALA A 9 -25.43 -0.52 45.58
CA ALA A 9 -24.41 0.14 44.77
C ALA A 9 -24.44 -0.46 43.35
N ILE A 10 -24.95 0.30 42.39
CA ILE A 10 -24.85 -0.03 40.97
C ILE A 10 -23.49 0.43 40.47
N THR A 11 -22.57 -0.47 40.30
CA THR A 11 -21.29 -0.23 39.61
C THR A 11 -21.54 -0.18 38.09
N LEU A 12 -21.55 1.01 37.51
CA LEU A 12 -21.45 1.19 36.07
C LEU A 12 -20.05 0.80 35.62
N ILE A 13 -19.93 -0.34 34.95
CA ILE A 13 -18.73 -0.72 34.20
C ILE A 13 -18.83 0.04 32.87
N ILE A 14 -18.12 1.16 32.76
CA ILE A 14 -17.88 1.82 31.47
C ILE A 14 -16.84 0.96 30.76
N GLY A 15 -17.31 0.07 29.89
CA GLY A 15 -16.45 -0.63 28.94
C GLY A 15 -15.86 0.40 27.98
N CYS A 16 -14.56 0.66 28.07
CA CYS A 16 -13.84 1.27 26.96
C CYS A 16 -13.83 0.23 25.83
N GLU A 17 -14.74 0.38 24.85
CA GLU A 17 -14.53 -0.22 23.56
C GLU A 17 -13.29 0.44 22.95
N MET A 18 -12.18 -0.29 22.99
CA MET A 18 -11.03 0.06 22.15
C MET A 18 -11.48 -0.08 20.69
N PRO A 19 -11.20 0.93 19.85
CA PRO A 19 -11.43 0.75 18.42
C PRO A 19 -10.68 -0.51 17.99
N ALA A 20 -11.35 -1.35 17.20
CA ALA A 20 -10.76 -2.56 16.64
C ALA A 20 -9.42 -2.15 15.99
N GLU A 21 -8.32 -2.65 16.55
CA GLU A 21 -7.06 -2.63 15.85
C GLU A 21 -7.30 -3.30 14.50
N ASN A 22 -7.14 -2.53 13.42
CA ASN A 22 -6.97 -3.10 12.11
C ASN A 22 -5.70 -3.95 12.19
N THR A 23 -5.85 -5.20 12.55
CA THR A 23 -4.82 -6.22 12.37
C THR A 23 -4.64 -6.36 10.87
N SER A 24 -3.74 -5.56 10.31
CA SER A 24 -3.10 -5.93 9.04
C SER A 24 -2.57 -7.34 9.25
N SER A 25 -3.19 -8.32 8.60
CA SER A 25 -2.67 -9.67 8.61
C SER A 25 -1.24 -9.59 8.10
N THR A 26 -0.26 -9.93 8.94
CA THR A 26 1.16 -9.86 8.59
C THR A 26 1.56 -10.94 7.59
N GLY A 27 0.64 -11.72 7.10
CA GLY A 27 0.83 -12.79 6.13
C GLY A 27 0.04 -12.58 4.85
N GLU A 28 0.50 -13.20 3.79
CA GLU A 28 -0.17 -13.25 2.51
C GLU A 28 -1.56 -13.87 2.66
N PRO A 29 -2.64 -13.22 2.14
CA PRO A 29 -3.97 -13.77 2.18
C PRO A 29 -4.11 -14.96 1.24
N ASP A 30 -4.87 -15.98 1.66
CA ASP A 30 -5.26 -17.13 0.84
C ASP A 30 -6.39 -16.68 -0.13
N ALA A 31 -6.05 -15.88 -1.11
CA ALA A 31 -6.96 -15.28 -2.07
C ALA A 31 -6.32 -15.22 -3.46
N PRO A 32 -7.12 -15.24 -4.53
CA PRO A 32 -6.58 -15.07 -5.89
C PRO A 32 -5.77 -13.76 -6.01
N HIS A 33 -4.62 -13.81 -6.70
CA HIS A 33 -3.74 -12.65 -6.86
C HIS A 33 -4.38 -11.51 -7.68
N THR A 34 -5.48 -11.79 -8.36
CA THR A 34 -6.31 -10.77 -9.03
C THR A 34 -7.36 -10.15 -8.12
N SER A 35 -7.51 -10.64 -6.89
CA SER A 35 -8.49 -10.11 -5.94
C SER A 35 -8.02 -8.80 -5.31
N ALA A 36 -8.97 -7.92 -5.00
CA ALA A 36 -8.67 -6.69 -4.28
C ALA A 36 -8.00 -6.95 -2.90
N GLU A 37 -8.39 -8.03 -2.22
CA GLU A 37 -7.81 -8.41 -0.93
C GLU A 37 -6.32 -8.69 -1.04
N TRP A 38 -5.92 -9.54 -2.00
CA TRP A 38 -4.51 -9.86 -2.23
C TRP A 38 -3.73 -8.63 -2.70
N GLN A 39 -4.27 -7.89 -3.66
CA GLN A 39 -3.62 -6.70 -4.21
C GLN A 39 -3.40 -5.61 -3.15
N ILE A 40 -4.38 -5.37 -2.27
CA ILE A 40 -4.21 -4.44 -1.14
C ILE A 40 -3.08 -4.90 -0.22
N TRP A 41 -3.03 -6.19 0.11
CA TRP A 41 -1.94 -6.73 0.92
C TRP A 41 -0.61 -6.57 0.20
N ALA A 42 -0.48 -7.06 -1.04
CA ALA A 42 0.75 -7.06 -1.81
C ALA A 42 1.34 -5.65 -1.98
N TYR A 43 0.50 -4.69 -2.38
CA TYR A 43 0.98 -3.32 -2.61
C TYR A 43 1.29 -2.58 -1.31
N SER A 44 0.63 -2.93 -0.22
CA SER A 44 0.95 -2.40 1.11
C SER A 44 2.29 -2.88 1.66
N THR A 45 2.84 -4.00 1.14
CA THR A 45 4.17 -4.49 1.56
C THR A 45 5.33 -3.58 1.13
N ALA A 46 5.08 -2.63 0.23
CA ALA A 46 6.08 -1.66 -0.21
C ALA A 46 6.60 -0.76 0.91
N ALA A 47 5.84 -0.55 1.96
CA ALA A 47 6.18 0.39 3.04
C ALA A 47 6.03 -0.24 4.42
N PRO A 48 6.68 0.34 5.45
CA PRO A 48 6.44 -0.05 6.83
C PRO A 48 4.96 0.01 7.20
N ALA A 49 4.50 -0.92 8.06
CA ALA A 49 3.10 -1.08 8.41
C ALA A 49 2.43 0.21 8.93
N TYR A 50 3.15 1.04 9.68
CA TYR A 50 2.61 2.31 10.20
C TYR A 50 2.28 3.34 9.09
N ILE A 51 2.85 3.18 7.89
CA ILE A 51 2.52 3.93 6.69
C ILE A 51 1.43 3.20 5.91
N ALA A 52 1.72 1.96 5.53
CA ALA A 52 0.92 1.19 4.59
C ALA A 52 -0.49 0.86 5.11
N ALA A 53 -0.67 0.69 6.42
CA ALA A 53 -1.98 0.33 6.99
C ALA A 53 -3.07 1.36 6.70
N ASN A 54 -2.71 2.63 6.57
CA ASN A 54 -3.64 3.73 6.33
C ASN A 54 -3.44 4.41 4.96
N ALA A 55 -2.62 3.83 4.08
CA ALA A 55 -2.39 4.36 2.74
C ALA A 55 -3.57 4.06 1.81
N THR A 56 -3.80 4.95 0.86
CA THR A 56 -4.66 4.67 -0.29
C THR A 56 -4.00 3.61 -1.16
N VAL A 57 -4.78 2.67 -1.72
CA VAL A 57 -4.24 1.60 -2.58
C VAL A 57 -4.99 1.58 -3.90
N TYR A 58 -4.24 1.56 -4.99
CA TYR A 58 -4.75 1.40 -6.35
C TYR A 58 -4.20 0.13 -7.00
N ASP A 59 -4.92 -0.41 -7.99
CA ASP A 59 -4.45 -1.56 -8.79
C ASP A 59 -3.50 -1.17 -9.93
N GLY A 60 -3.25 0.11 -10.11
CA GLY A 60 -2.35 0.70 -11.08
C GLY A 60 -2.27 2.22 -10.88
N ASP A 61 -1.56 2.91 -11.76
CA ASP A 61 -1.49 4.38 -11.72
C ASP A 61 -2.88 4.99 -11.98
N PRO A 62 -3.46 5.76 -11.06
CA PRO A 62 -4.75 6.39 -11.25
C PRO A 62 -4.78 7.38 -12.42
N ALA A 63 -3.64 7.99 -12.79
CA ALA A 63 -3.53 8.85 -13.96
C ALA A 63 -3.63 8.07 -15.28
N MET A 64 -3.37 6.77 -15.24
CA MET A 64 -3.45 5.85 -16.37
C MET A 64 -4.68 4.94 -16.32
N GLY A 65 -5.60 5.19 -15.41
CA GLY A 65 -6.87 4.47 -15.28
C GLY A 65 -6.89 3.35 -14.24
N GLY A 66 -5.92 3.34 -13.32
CA GLY A 66 -5.92 2.44 -12.17
C GLY A 66 -7.15 2.64 -11.28
N ASN A 67 -7.72 1.54 -10.78
CA ASN A 67 -8.90 1.55 -9.92
C ASN A 67 -8.52 1.66 -8.45
N LEU A 68 -9.34 2.39 -7.68
CA LEU A 68 -9.22 2.46 -6.24
C LEU A 68 -9.60 1.12 -5.60
N LEU A 69 -8.68 0.52 -4.85
CA LEU A 69 -8.89 -0.72 -4.09
C LEU A 69 -9.22 -0.44 -2.63
N ARG A 70 -8.55 0.54 -2.03
CA ARG A 70 -8.76 0.97 -0.65
C ARG A 70 -8.55 2.48 -0.52
N GLU A 71 -9.53 3.18 0.05
CA GLU A 71 -9.35 4.57 0.46
C GLU A 71 -8.52 4.63 1.75
N GLY A 72 -7.48 5.48 1.76
CA GLY A 72 -6.61 5.68 2.91
C GLY A 72 -7.00 6.89 3.73
N SER A 73 -6.38 7.01 4.92
CA SER A 73 -6.56 8.16 5.82
C SER A 73 -5.29 8.98 6.04
N ASN A 74 -4.19 8.57 5.43
CA ASN A 74 -2.94 9.33 5.42
C ASN A 74 -2.63 9.85 4.00
N GLU A 75 -1.51 10.56 3.84
CA GLU A 75 -1.09 11.17 2.57
C GLU A 75 -0.37 10.21 1.61
N TRP A 76 -0.30 8.92 1.95
CA TRP A 76 0.42 7.92 1.18
C TRP A 76 -0.48 7.15 0.24
N THR A 77 0.06 6.84 -0.94
CA THR A 77 -0.60 6.00 -1.95
C THR A 77 0.31 4.85 -2.32
N CYS A 78 -0.21 3.62 -2.32
CA CYS A 78 0.49 2.41 -2.72
C CYS A 78 -0.12 1.84 -4.00
N LEU A 79 0.74 1.38 -4.89
CA LEU A 79 0.36 0.80 -6.18
C LEU A 79 1.47 -0.13 -6.71
N PRO A 80 1.18 -1.01 -7.68
CA PRO A 80 2.21 -1.80 -8.36
C PRO A 80 3.04 -0.87 -9.27
N ALA A 81 4.34 -1.07 -9.30
CA ALA A 81 5.27 -0.24 -10.06
C ALA A 81 6.18 -1.02 -11.02
N ASN A 82 5.92 -2.33 -11.23
CA ASN A 82 6.66 -3.11 -12.19
C ASN A 82 6.45 -2.57 -13.61
N PRO A 83 7.48 -2.07 -14.29
CA PRO A 83 7.35 -1.43 -15.61
C PRO A 83 6.98 -2.42 -16.71
N ARG A 84 7.20 -3.71 -16.50
CA ARG A 84 6.88 -4.75 -17.48
C ARG A 84 5.45 -5.27 -17.38
N GLY A 85 4.72 -4.86 -16.35
CA GLY A 85 3.39 -5.37 -16.08
C GLY A 85 3.41 -6.80 -15.52
N GLN A 86 2.24 -7.40 -15.42
CA GLN A 86 2.06 -8.75 -14.88
C GLN A 86 2.62 -9.80 -15.82
N SER A 87 3.28 -10.83 -15.27
CA SER A 87 3.76 -11.98 -16.04
C SER A 87 2.61 -12.86 -16.54
N ASP A 88 1.51 -12.93 -15.80
CA ASP A 88 0.28 -13.63 -16.17
C ASP A 88 -0.95 -12.75 -15.84
N PRO A 89 -1.48 -12.02 -16.83
CA PRO A 89 -2.62 -11.12 -16.62
C PRO A 89 -3.90 -11.83 -16.17
N GLU A 90 -4.05 -13.13 -16.44
CA GLU A 90 -5.24 -13.89 -16.03
C GLU A 90 -5.18 -14.27 -14.55
N ASN A 91 -3.97 -14.51 -14.02
CA ASN A 91 -3.72 -14.90 -12.64
C ASN A 91 -3.19 -13.76 -11.76
N GLY A 92 -2.86 -12.64 -12.34
CA GLY A 92 -2.25 -11.50 -11.66
C GLY A 92 -0.72 -11.65 -11.53
N TRP A 93 -0.15 -11.00 -10.53
CA TRP A 93 1.26 -11.10 -10.19
C TRP A 93 1.58 -12.49 -9.62
N VAL A 94 2.76 -13.03 -9.88
CA VAL A 94 3.22 -14.29 -9.28
C VAL A 94 3.33 -14.14 -7.76
N ASP A 95 3.85 -13.00 -7.30
CA ASP A 95 3.96 -12.64 -5.89
C ASP A 95 4.03 -11.11 -5.71
N ALA A 96 4.08 -10.66 -4.46
CA ALA A 96 4.19 -9.24 -4.13
C ALA A 96 5.52 -8.64 -4.61
N HIS A 97 6.57 -9.44 -4.69
CA HIS A 97 7.88 -8.99 -5.14
C HIS A 97 7.87 -8.68 -6.64
N GLU A 98 7.25 -9.54 -7.47
CA GLU A 98 7.07 -9.27 -8.90
C GLU A 98 6.26 -7.99 -9.15
N ALA A 99 5.28 -7.67 -8.32
CA ALA A 99 4.53 -6.44 -8.46
C ALA A 99 5.39 -5.18 -8.27
N MET A 100 6.58 -5.30 -7.67
CA MET A 100 7.49 -4.19 -7.34
C MET A 100 6.74 -2.99 -6.74
N PRO A 101 5.94 -3.20 -5.68
CA PRO A 101 5.03 -2.16 -5.23
C PRO A 101 5.77 -0.95 -4.68
N LEU A 102 5.18 0.22 -4.90
CA LEU A 102 5.67 1.50 -4.43
C LEU A 102 4.59 2.16 -3.56
N CYS A 103 4.98 2.69 -2.40
CA CYS A 103 4.16 3.61 -1.62
C CYS A 103 4.81 4.98 -1.63
N GLY A 104 4.17 5.97 -2.23
CA GLY A 104 4.67 7.33 -2.38
C GLY A 104 3.77 8.39 -1.77
N ASP A 105 4.34 9.54 -1.43
CA ASP A 105 3.58 10.75 -1.14
C ASP A 105 3.16 11.48 -2.43
N ALA A 106 2.35 12.52 -2.28
CA ALA A 106 1.86 13.28 -3.44
C ALA A 106 2.99 13.93 -4.26
N GLU A 107 4.10 14.30 -3.62
CA GLU A 107 5.21 14.95 -4.31
C GLU A 107 5.98 13.98 -5.20
N VAL A 108 6.19 12.73 -4.74
CA VAL A 108 6.87 11.76 -5.59
C VAL A 108 6.03 11.41 -6.83
N PHE A 109 4.70 11.41 -6.73
CA PHE A 109 3.85 11.18 -7.90
C PHE A 109 3.86 12.37 -8.88
N LYS A 110 4.03 13.62 -8.42
CA LYS A 110 4.31 14.76 -9.30
C LYS A 110 5.63 14.55 -10.07
N TRP A 111 6.66 14.09 -9.37
CA TRP A 111 7.95 13.79 -10.00
C TRP A 111 7.84 12.66 -11.04
N ILE A 112 7.18 11.54 -10.69
CA ILE A 112 6.97 10.40 -11.58
C ILE A 112 6.20 10.84 -12.83
N GLY A 113 5.11 11.59 -12.66
CA GLY A 113 4.31 12.10 -13.77
C GLY A 113 5.11 12.99 -14.73
N ALA A 114 5.92 13.92 -14.19
CA ALA A 114 6.80 14.77 -14.99
C ALA A 114 7.88 13.96 -15.71
N TYR A 115 8.45 12.95 -15.04
CA TYR A 115 9.45 12.05 -15.63
C TYR A 115 8.90 11.34 -16.87
N PHE A 116 7.71 10.75 -16.78
CA PHE A 116 7.09 10.08 -17.92
C PHE A 116 6.63 11.04 -19.03
N ALA A 117 6.29 12.29 -18.67
CA ALA A 117 5.95 13.32 -19.63
C ALA A 117 7.20 13.95 -20.31
N GLY A 118 8.41 13.66 -19.82
CA GLY A 118 9.64 14.31 -20.27
C GLY A 118 9.71 15.79 -19.86
N GLU A 119 9.04 16.14 -18.77
CA GLU A 119 8.94 17.50 -18.24
C GLU A 119 9.79 17.70 -16.98
N VAL A 120 10.04 18.95 -16.64
CA VAL A 120 10.69 19.29 -15.36
C VAL A 120 9.64 19.25 -14.26
N PRO A 121 9.84 18.45 -13.18
CA PRO A 121 8.86 18.36 -12.11
C PRO A 121 8.72 19.69 -11.35
N VAL A 122 7.48 20.06 -11.05
CA VAL A 122 7.15 21.18 -10.18
C VAL A 122 6.68 20.64 -8.84
N MET A 123 7.56 20.72 -7.84
CA MET A 123 7.35 20.19 -6.51
C MET A 123 7.39 21.32 -5.48
N ASP A 124 6.58 21.21 -4.44
CA ASP A 124 6.55 22.19 -3.34
C ASP A 124 7.54 21.83 -2.22
N LYS A 125 7.90 20.54 -2.12
CA LYS A 125 8.84 19.97 -1.15
C LYS A 125 9.46 18.70 -1.72
N ASP A 126 10.40 18.10 -1.00
CA ASP A 126 10.93 16.78 -1.33
C ASP A 126 9.81 15.71 -1.30
N GLY A 127 9.81 14.82 -2.29
CA GLY A 127 8.93 13.66 -2.33
C GLY A 127 9.61 12.41 -1.79
N TYR A 128 8.84 11.55 -1.15
CA TYR A 128 9.34 10.30 -0.55
C TYR A 128 8.56 9.10 -1.07
N ALA A 129 9.31 8.03 -1.34
CA ALA A 129 8.74 6.73 -1.71
C ALA A 129 9.39 5.60 -0.93
N TRP A 130 8.62 4.54 -0.73
CA TRP A 130 9.07 3.27 -0.19
C TRP A 130 8.90 2.19 -1.23
N MET A 131 9.94 1.37 -1.44
CA MET A 131 9.94 0.17 -2.27
C MET A 131 10.71 -0.92 -1.51
N LEU A 132 10.10 -1.50 -0.47
CA LEU A 132 10.80 -2.47 0.40
C LEU A 132 11.14 -3.78 -0.32
N HIS A 133 10.46 -4.10 -1.42
CA HIS A 133 10.84 -5.22 -2.28
C HIS A 133 12.03 -4.90 -3.19
N GLY A 134 12.31 -3.61 -3.40
CA GLY A 134 13.37 -3.16 -4.29
C GLY A 134 13.12 -3.48 -5.75
N ASP A 135 14.16 -3.37 -6.54
CA ASP A 135 14.19 -3.80 -7.92
C ASP A 135 14.39 -5.34 -7.99
N MET A 136 13.68 -5.98 -8.90
CA MET A 136 13.78 -7.42 -9.13
C MET A 136 15.03 -7.83 -9.94
N GLY A 137 15.97 -6.94 -10.13
CA GLY A 137 17.10 -7.20 -10.99
C GLY A 137 16.72 -7.26 -12.46
N GLU A 138 15.65 -6.66 -12.80
CA GLU A 138 15.12 -6.65 -14.14
C GLU A 138 15.55 -5.39 -14.86
N ASP A 139 15.78 -5.55 -16.14
CA ASP A 139 15.91 -4.39 -17.01
C ASP A 139 14.67 -3.51 -16.88
N ASN A 140 14.69 -2.60 -15.92
CA ASN A 140 13.56 -1.73 -15.66
C ASN A 140 13.46 -0.59 -16.62
N THR A 141 13.73 -0.90 -17.91
CA THR A 141 14.05 -0.43 -18.72
C THR A 141 13.82 0.09 -19.81
N MET A 142 14.13 0.84 -19.89
CA MET A 142 14.44 1.52 -21.12
C MET A 142 15.56 0.78 -21.72
N ALA A 143 15.43 0.43 -22.97
CA ALA A 143 16.46 -0.26 -23.72
C ALA A 143 17.84 0.36 -23.48
N GLY A 144 18.73 -0.43 -22.93
CA GLY A 144 20.10 -0.05 -22.69
C GLY A 144 20.43 0.48 -21.29
N VAL A 145 19.52 0.36 -20.33
CA VAL A 145 19.83 0.78 -18.97
C VAL A 145 20.49 -0.33 -18.18
N MET A 146 19.87 -1.48 -18.02
CA MET A 146 20.48 -2.63 -17.33
C MET A 146 20.04 -3.92 -17.96
N THR A 147 20.90 -4.89 -18.04
CA THR A 147 20.55 -6.26 -18.34
C THR A 147 20.36 -7.04 -17.05
N GLU A 148 19.70 -8.19 -17.12
CA GLU A 148 19.49 -9.07 -15.98
C GLU A 148 20.84 -9.45 -15.31
N GLU A 149 21.92 -9.54 -16.07
CA GLU A 149 23.28 -9.82 -15.57
C GLU A 149 23.92 -8.61 -14.84
N GLU A 150 23.48 -7.39 -15.15
CA GLU A 150 24.04 -6.17 -14.57
C GLU A 150 23.34 -5.74 -13.29
N SER A 151 22.20 -6.34 -12.99
CA SER A 151 21.37 -5.96 -11.85
C SER A 151 21.52 -6.91 -10.65
N THR A 152 22.37 -7.92 -10.73
CA THR A 152 22.70 -8.85 -9.62
C THR A 152 24.01 -8.43 -8.86
#